data_a11595cde83a45fcd2480533dedeef3e
#
_entry.id   a11595cde83a45fcd2480533dedeef3e
#
_cell.length_a   1.000
_cell.length_b   1.000
_cell.length_c   1.000
_cell.angle_alpha   90.00
_cell.angle_beta   90.00
_cell.angle_gamma   90.00
#
_symmetry.space_group_name_H-M   'P 1'
#
loop_
_entity.id
_entity.type
_entity.pdbx_description
1 polymer ?
#
loop_
_entity_poly.entity_id
_entity_poly.type
_entity_poly.pdbx_seq_one_letter_code
_entity_poly.pdbx_strand_id
1 'polypeptide(L)'
;DQPCISCGKYTTLQAGHFYSAGYHPSVKFNEDNVHGQCKRCNYFLSGNLLPYKENLLKKIGQERFDKITLSIQMTKKFGFKWNRLYLLDIIDKYKKNDNR
;
A
#
# COMPACT_ATOMS: atom_id res chain seq x y z
N ASP A 1 11.06 8.21 -11.72
CA ASP A 1 10.24 8.60 -12.86
C ASP A 1 8.74 8.64 -12.57
N GLN A 2 8.31 8.19 -11.41
CA GLN A 2 6.92 8.32 -10.98
C GLN A 2 6.77 9.55 -10.08
N PRO A 3 5.65 10.27 -10.20
CA PRO A 3 5.38 11.38 -9.28
C PRO A 3 4.92 10.86 -7.92
N CYS A 4 5.01 11.72 -6.90
CA CYS A 4 4.41 11.44 -5.60
C CYS A 4 2.93 11.13 -5.77
N ILE A 5 2.46 10.02 -5.20
CA ILE A 5 1.06 9.59 -5.32
C ILE A 5 0.08 10.63 -4.77
N SER A 6 0.49 11.40 -3.77
CA SER A 6 -0.39 12.40 -3.13
C SER A 6 -0.35 13.76 -3.82
N CYS A 7 0.85 14.36 -3.98
CA CYS A 7 0.95 15.73 -4.50
C CYS A 7 1.36 15.82 -5.96
N GLY A 8 1.79 14.72 -6.58
CA GLY A 8 2.17 14.69 -7.98
C GLY A 8 3.57 15.25 -8.29
N LYS A 9 4.32 15.65 -7.27
CA LYS A 9 5.64 16.22 -7.47
C LYS A 9 6.67 15.15 -7.84
N TYR A 10 7.54 15.47 -8.79
CA TYR A 10 8.65 14.61 -9.18
C TYR A 10 9.84 14.93 -8.28
N THR A 11 10.16 14.01 -7.38
CA THR A 11 11.25 14.15 -6.42
C THR A 11 11.62 12.77 -5.89
N THR A 12 12.57 12.69 -4.98
CA THR A 12 12.91 11.44 -4.30
C THR A 12 11.69 10.94 -3.52
N LEU A 13 11.33 9.67 -3.75
CA LEU A 13 10.13 9.08 -3.14
C LEU A 13 10.51 8.03 -2.09
N GLN A 14 9.65 7.93 -1.10
CA GLN A 14 9.68 6.90 -0.07
C GLN A 14 8.51 5.94 -0.31
N ALA A 15 8.55 4.76 0.31
CA ALA A 15 7.42 3.83 0.27
C ALA A 15 6.32 4.36 1.20
N GLY A 16 5.25 4.89 0.63
CA GLY A 16 4.13 5.45 1.37
C GLY A 16 2.95 4.49 1.36
N HIS A 17 2.49 4.08 2.56
CA HIS A 17 1.33 3.21 2.71
C HIS A 17 0.06 4.04 2.81
N PHE A 18 -0.98 3.68 2.05
CA PHE A 18 -2.28 4.34 2.18
C PHE A 18 -2.92 3.95 3.52
N TYR A 19 -3.09 2.65 3.77
CA TYR A 19 -3.44 2.15 5.10
C TYR A 19 -2.15 1.84 5.85
N SER A 20 -1.97 2.46 7.01
CA SER A 20 -0.74 2.39 7.80
C SER A 20 -0.29 0.95 8.06
N ALA A 21 0.97 0.66 7.80
CA ALA A 21 1.55 -0.66 8.06
C ALA A 21 1.49 -1.04 9.54
N GLY A 22 1.61 -0.05 10.44
CA GLY A 22 1.56 -0.28 11.88
C GLY A 22 0.18 -0.66 12.39
N TYR A 23 -0.87 -0.02 11.84
CA TYR A 23 -2.25 -0.28 12.24
C TYR A 23 -2.93 -1.36 11.41
N HIS A 24 -2.43 -1.64 10.21
CA HIS A 24 -3.04 -2.57 9.28
C HIS A 24 -2.00 -3.53 8.70
N PRO A 25 -1.42 -4.42 9.54
CA PRO A 25 -0.34 -5.30 9.08
C PRO A 25 -0.75 -6.24 7.94
N SER A 26 -2.03 -6.56 7.81
CA SER A 26 -2.52 -7.44 6.76
C SER A 26 -2.26 -6.90 5.36
N VAL A 27 -2.12 -5.58 5.20
CA VAL A 27 -1.90 -4.94 3.91
C VAL A 27 -0.51 -4.29 3.80
N LYS A 28 0.37 -4.55 4.76
CA LYS A 28 1.73 -3.99 4.78
C LYS A 28 2.50 -4.27 3.49
N PHE A 29 2.39 -5.48 2.96
CA PHE A 29 3.08 -5.91 1.75
C PHE A 29 2.18 -5.97 0.53
N ASN A 30 0.97 -5.45 0.62
CA ASN A 30 0.07 -5.38 -0.52
C ASN A 30 0.53 -4.25 -1.45
N GLU A 31 0.95 -4.61 -2.66
CA GLU A 31 1.50 -3.64 -3.62
C GLU A 31 0.50 -2.53 -3.97
N ASP A 32 -0.79 -2.80 -3.94
CA ASP A 32 -1.82 -1.79 -4.20
C ASP A 32 -1.93 -0.77 -3.07
N ASN A 33 -1.43 -1.10 -1.88
CA ASN A 33 -1.45 -0.23 -0.71
C ASN A 33 -0.16 0.60 -0.54
N VAL A 34 0.86 0.36 -1.37
CA VAL A 34 2.18 0.99 -1.21
C VAL A 34 2.57 1.67 -2.51
N HIS A 35 2.79 2.98 -2.45
CA HIS A 35 3.18 3.76 -3.62
C HIS A 35 4.23 4.79 -3.26
N GLY A 36 4.97 5.26 -4.27
CA GLY A 36 5.98 6.30 -4.07
C GLY A 36 5.36 7.58 -3.55
N GLN A 37 5.90 8.13 -2.48
CA GLN A 37 5.39 9.33 -1.84
C GLN A 37 6.55 10.19 -1.37
N CYS A 38 6.49 11.51 -1.62
CA CYS A 38 7.54 12.39 -1.17
C CYS A 38 7.56 12.50 0.36
N LYS A 39 8.71 12.87 0.91
CA LYS A 39 8.89 12.99 2.36
C LYS A 39 7.86 13.93 3.00
N ARG A 40 7.56 15.05 2.34
CA ARG A 40 6.57 16.01 2.86
C ARG A 40 5.22 15.33 3.03
N CYS A 41 4.71 14.65 2.01
CA CYS A 41 3.40 13.97 2.09
C CYS A 41 3.43 12.79 3.04
N ASN A 42 4.47 11.95 2.95
CA ASN A 42 4.55 10.73 3.73
C ASN A 42 4.76 10.99 5.22
N TYR A 43 5.67 11.91 5.56
CA TYR A 43 6.04 12.18 6.94
C TYR A 43 5.36 13.42 7.50
N PHE A 44 5.60 14.58 6.89
CA PHE A 44 5.12 15.85 7.47
C PHE A 44 3.61 16.04 7.38
N LEU A 45 2.97 15.48 6.35
CA LEU A 45 1.51 15.54 6.17
C LEU A 45 0.83 14.24 6.55
N SER A 46 1.53 13.37 7.30
CA SER A 46 0.98 12.10 7.83
C SER A 46 0.31 11.25 6.74
N GLY A 47 0.93 11.18 5.57
CA GLY A 47 0.42 10.40 4.45
C GLY A 47 -0.38 11.19 3.44
N ASN A 48 -0.80 12.43 3.77
CA ASN A 48 -1.60 13.29 2.89
C ASN A 48 -2.69 12.48 2.17
N LEU A 49 -3.58 11.89 2.97
CA LEU A 49 -4.44 10.78 2.54
C LEU A 49 -5.56 11.14 1.58
N LEU A 50 -6.11 12.35 1.63
CA LEU A 50 -7.20 12.73 0.71
C LEU A 50 -6.74 12.71 -0.74
N PRO A 51 -5.67 13.44 -1.13
CA PRO A 51 -5.18 13.33 -2.50
C PRO A 51 -4.56 11.97 -2.81
N TYR A 52 -4.00 11.27 -1.81
CA TYR A 52 -3.52 9.90 -2.00
C TYR A 52 -4.65 9.00 -2.48
N LYS A 53 -5.78 9.00 -1.75
CA LYS A 53 -6.94 8.18 -2.11
C LYS A 53 -7.45 8.47 -3.52
N GLU A 54 -7.58 9.75 -3.85
CA GLU A 54 -8.07 10.19 -5.15
C GLU A 54 -7.18 9.65 -6.27
N ASN A 55 -5.87 9.80 -6.14
CA ASN A 55 -4.92 9.34 -7.14
C ASN A 55 -4.76 7.82 -7.14
N LEU A 56 -4.88 7.18 -5.98
CA LEU A 56 -4.86 5.73 -5.87
C LEU A 56 -6.03 5.11 -6.63
N LEU A 57 -7.24 5.66 -6.47
CA LEU A 57 -8.42 5.19 -7.20
C LEU A 57 -8.24 5.32 -8.71
N LYS A 58 -7.61 6.39 -9.16
CA LYS A 58 -7.29 6.56 -10.59
C LYS A 58 -6.28 5.53 -11.07
N LYS A 59 -5.33 5.16 -10.22
CA LYS A 59 -4.23 4.27 -10.58
C LYS A 59 -4.64 2.79 -10.58
N ILE A 60 -5.32 2.33 -9.55
CA ILE A 60 -5.65 0.91 -9.39
C ILE A 60 -7.12 0.58 -9.64
N GLY A 61 -8.00 1.58 -9.59
CA GLY A 61 -9.43 1.38 -9.76
C GLY A 61 -10.16 1.01 -8.47
N GLN A 62 -11.47 1.15 -8.50
CA GLN A 62 -12.32 0.94 -7.33
C GLN A 62 -12.28 -0.51 -6.84
N GLU A 63 -12.29 -1.47 -7.76
CA GLU A 63 -12.31 -2.90 -7.40
C GLU A 63 -11.09 -3.30 -6.59
N ARG A 64 -9.89 -2.91 -7.04
CA ARG A 64 -8.64 -3.23 -6.32
C ARG A 64 -8.55 -2.49 -5.01
N PHE A 65 -9.02 -1.24 -4.98
CA PHE A 65 -9.10 -0.48 -3.73
C PHE A 65 -10.03 -1.18 -2.72
N ASP A 66 -11.19 -1.62 -3.16
CA ASP A 66 -12.15 -2.32 -2.29
C ASP A 66 -11.57 -3.63 -1.73
N LYS A 67 -10.73 -4.32 -2.50
CA LYS A 67 -10.05 -5.52 -2.01
C LYS A 67 -9.11 -5.24 -0.84
N ILE A 68 -8.38 -4.12 -0.89
CA ILE A 68 -7.53 -3.71 0.23
C ILE A 68 -8.38 -3.47 1.49
N THR A 69 -9.45 -2.70 1.32
CA THR A 69 -10.38 -2.38 2.42
C THR A 69 -11.01 -3.64 3.00
N LEU A 70 -11.43 -4.56 2.13
CA LEU A 70 -12.01 -5.83 2.57
C LEU A 70 -11.01 -6.67 3.38
N SER A 71 -9.74 -6.71 2.95
CA SER A 71 -8.70 -7.42 3.70
C SER A 71 -8.57 -6.90 5.12
N ILE A 72 -8.66 -5.58 5.30
CA ILE A 72 -8.60 -4.96 6.63
C ILE A 72 -9.83 -5.33 7.46
N GLN A 73 -11.03 -5.27 6.86
CA GLN A 73 -12.27 -5.62 7.55
C GLN A 73 -12.28 -7.07 7.99
N MET A 74 -11.81 -7.97 7.13
CA MET A 74 -11.71 -9.39 7.45
C MET A 74 -10.72 -9.65 8.58
N THR A 75 -9.60 -8.93 8.59
CA THR A 75 -8.61 -9.02 9.65
C THR A 75 -9.18 -8.58 11.00
N LYS A 76 -9.94 -7.50 11.02
CA LYS A 76 -10.59 -7.02 12.25
C LYS A 76 -11.59 -8.03 12.78
N LYS A 77 -12.29 -8.73 11.90
CA LYS A 77 -13.31 -9.71 12.28
C LYS A 77 -12.72 -11.05 12.71
N PHE A 78 -11.74 -11.55 11.99
CA PHE A 78 -11.20 -12.91 12.17
C PHE A 78 -9.78 -12.95 12.73
N GLY A 79 -9.13 -11.80 12.90
CA GLY A 79 -7.75 -11.70 13.34
C GLY A 79 -6.76 -11.86 12.19
N PHE A 80 -5.52 -11.51 12.46
CA PHE A 80 -4.42 -11.62 11.50
C PHE A 80 -3.18 -12.08 12.22
N LYS A 81 -2.55 -13.12 11.69
CA LYS A 81 -1.29 -13.64 12.22
C LYS A 81 -0.27 -13.78 11.10
N TRP A 82 0.93 -13.26 11.36
CA TRP A 82 2.07 -13.53 10.51
C TRP A 82 2.48 -14.98 10.71
N ASN A 83 2.25 -15.83 9.72
CA ASN A 83 2.63 -17.23 9.80
C ASN A 83 3.55 -17.57 8.63
N ARG A 84 4.19 -18.74 8.75
CA ARG A 84 5.16 -19.20 7.77
C ARG A 84 4.56 -19.33 6.36
N LEU A 85 3.36 -19.85 6.25
CA LEU A 85 2.71 -20.05 4.95
C LEU A 85 2.44 -18.71 4.26
N TYR A 86 1.95 -17.72 5.03
CA TYR A 86 1.69 -16.39 4.52
C TYR A 86 2.97 -15.72 4.01
N LEU A 87 4.04 -15.81 4.79
CA LEU A 87 5.33 -15.22 4.41
C LEU A 87 5.92 -15.89 3.18
N LEU A 88 5.82 -17.23 3.08
CA LEU A 88 6.30 -17.96 1.91
C LEU A 88 5.52 -17.57 0.65
N ASP A 89 4.22 -17.34 0.78
CA ASP A 89 3.38 -16.91 -0.34
C ASP A 89 3.81 -15.53 -0.85
N ILE A 90 4.10 -14.60 0.06
CA ILE A 90 4.62 -13.27 -0.29
C ILE A 90 5.97 -13.39 -1.01
N ILE A 91 6.89 -14.18 -0.48
CA ILE A 91 8.21 -14.40 -1.06
C ILE A 91 8.09 -14.96 -2.48
N ASP A 92 7.22 -15.95 -2.67
CA ASP A 92 7.00 -16.56 -3.98
C ASP A 92 6.44 -15.55 -4.98
N LYS A 93 5.51 -14.72 -4.55
CA LYS A 93 4.93 -13.66 -5.37
C LYS A 93 5.98 -12.66 -5.86
N TYR A 94 6.84 -12.18 -4.95
CA TYR A 94 7.91 -11.25 -5.32
C TYR A 94 8.94 -11.92 -6.23
N LYS A 95 9.25 -13.17 -5.97
CA LYS A 95 10.17 -13.95 -6.80
C LYS A 95 9.69 -14.07 -8.25
N LYS A 96 8.40 -14.31 -8.45
CA LYS A 96 7.79 -14.34 -9.78
C LYS A 96 7.89 -13.00 -10.49
N ASN A 97 7.72 -11.90 -9.75
CA ASN A 97 7.84 -10.57 -10.31
C ASN A 97 9.27 -10.25 -10.75
N ASP A 98 10.27 -10.76 -10.03
CA ASP A 98 11.68 -10.54 -10.35
C ASP A 98 12.14 -11.32 -11.60
N ASN A 99 11.43 -12.36 -11.97
CA ASN A 99 11.79 -13.25 -13.08
C ASN A 99 11.20 -12.82 -14.44
N ARG A 100 10.72 -11.62 -14.53
CA ARG A 100 10.15 -11.10 -15.79
C ARG A 100 11.19 -10.81 -16.85
#